data_fba24a748aee90a8a0e4bc13a5881ce0
#
_entry.id   fba24a748aee90a8a0e4bc13a5881ce0
#
_cell.length_a   1.000
_cell.length_b   1.000
_cell.length_c   1.000
_cell.angle_alpha   90.00
_cell.angle_beta   90.00
_cell.angle_gamma   90.00
#
_symmetry.space_group_name_H-M   'P 1'
#
loop_
_entity.id
_entity.type
_entity.pdbx_description
1 polymer ?
#
loop_
_entity_poly.entity_id
_entity_poly.type
_entity_poly.pdbx_seq_one_letter_code
_entity_poly.pdbx_strand_id
1 'polypeptide(L)'
;MKRELALEFARVTEAAALAAHKWVGRGDKEAADQAAVDAMRTILNQIEIDGEIVIGEGEIDEAPMLYIGEKVGKTEEISCGLEAVDIAVDPVEGTRMTAQGQANAIAVLAVGNKGSFLKAPDMYMEKLIVGPGAKGVIDLNLSLLENIENVSKALEKPISELTVAILDKPRHKDVIADLQKLGVKVFAMPDGDVAASILCAVVDSEVDILYGVGGAPEGVISAAAMRALGGDMNARLKLRSEVKGITLENDKISNYERARCEQMGIDLTKVLKLDDLAKDDEVIFSATGITKGDLLERSEERRVGKECLRLCR
;
A
#
# COMPACT_ATOMS: atom_id res chain seq x y z
N MET A 1 13.99 -15.11 5.71
CA MET A 1 12.60 -15.59 5.95
C MET A 1 12.39 -16.96 5.30
N LYS A 2 11.69 -17.89 5.96
CA LYS A 2 11.42 -19.22 5.41
C LYS A 2 10.46 -19.13 4.23
N ARG A 3 10.81 -19.74 3.10
CA ARG A 3 10.00 -19.69 1.86
C ARG A 3 8.62 -20.33 2.02
N GLU A 4 8.49 -21.26 2.95
CA GLU A 4 7.23 -21.95 3.27
C GLU A 4 6.17 -20.98 3.84
N LEU A 5 6.58 -19.93 4.54
CA LEU A 5 5.69 -18.90 5.10
C LEU A 5 4.92 -18.13 4.02
N ALA A 6 5.42 -18.06 2.79
CA ALA A 6 4.72 -17.36 1.71
C ALA A 6 3.31 -17.92 1.43
N LEU A 7 3.12 -19.23 1.59
CA LEU A 7 1.80 -19.86 1.44
C LEU A 7 0.88 -19.54 2.62
N GLU A 8 1.43 -19.47 3.83
CA GLU A 8 0.65 -19.12 5.02
C GLU A 8 0.18 -17.66 4.94
N PHE A 9 1.07 -16.73 4.53
CA PHE A 9 0.67 -15.32 4.36
C PHE A 9 -0.32 -15.11 3.22
N ALA A 10 -0.28 -15.93 2.15
CA ALA A 10 -1.32 -15.88 1.13
C ALA A 10 -2.71 -16.26 1.66
N ARG A 11 -2.79 -17.22 2.58
CA ARG A 11 -4.05 -17.59 3.24
C ARG A 11 -4.61 -16.46 4.10
N VAL A 12 -3.76 -15.60 4.63
CA VAL A 12 -4.19 -14.43 5.41
C VAL A 12 -4.98 -13.46 4.54
N THR A 13 -4.44 -13.08 3.37
CA THR A 13 -5.15 -12.19 2.44
C THR A 13 -6.37 -12.86 1.79
N GLU A 14 -6.30 -14.17 1.53
CA GLU A 14 -7.45 -14.93 1.04
C GLU A 14 -8.61 -14.93 2.05
N ALA A 15 -8.33 -15.13 3.33
CA ALA A 15 -9.34 -15.13 4.38
C ALA A 15 -9.99 -13.74 4.53
N ALA A 16 -9.18 -12.68 4.54
CA ALA A 16 -9.67 -11.29 4.60
C ALA A 16 -10.56 -10.97 3.40
N ALA A 17 -10.08 -11.27 2.17
CA ALA A 17 -10.84 -11.01 0.95
C ALA A 17 -12.17 -11.76 0.89
N LEU A 18 -12.22 -13.03 1.31
CA LEU A 18 -13.45 -13.81 1.38
C LEU A 18 -14.45 -13.28 2.41
N ALA A 19 -13.94 -12.78 3.55
CA ALA A 19 -14.77 -12.19 4.60
C ALA A 19 -15.35 -10.84 4.15
N ALA A 20 -14.52 -9.94 3.62
CA ALA A 20 -14.93 -8.63 3.09
C ALA A 20 -15.89 -8.77 1.90
N HIS A 21 -15.69 -9.78 1.03
CA HIS A 21 -16.52 -9.99 -0.15
C HIS A 21 -18.01 -10.17 0.17
N LYS A 22 -18.35 -10.70 1.33
CA LYS A 22 -19.75 -10.84 1.81
C LYS A 22 -20.44 -9.49 1.98
N TRP A 23 -19.69 -8.42 2.09
CA TRP A 23 -20.16 -7.05 2.29
C TRP A 23 -20.14 -6.18 1.03
N VAL A 24 -19.67 -6.72 -0.09
CA VAL A 24 -19.60 -5.99 -1.38
C VAL A 24 -20.98 -5.48 -1.78
N GLY A 25 -21.07 -4.17 -2.03
CA GLY A 25 -22.29 -3.50 -2.48
C GLY A 25 -23.39 -3.34 -1.41
N ARG A 26 -23.07 -3.55 -0.13
CA ARG A 26 -24.05 -3.42 0.97
C ARG A 26 -24.08 -2.05 1.64
N GLY A 27 -23.18 -1.14 1.24
CA GLY A 27 -23.12 0.23 1.77
C GLY A 27 -22.48 0.35 3.16
N ASP A 28 -22.13 -0.76 3.79
CA ASP A 28 -21.55 -0.80 5.13
C ASP A 28 -20.04 -1.07 5.05
N LYS A 29 -19.26 0.00 5.05
CA LYS A 29 -17.80 -0.06 4.96
C LYS A 29 -17.15 -0.59 6.25
N GLU A 30 -17.73 -0.25 7.41
CA GLU A 30 -17.21 -0.63 8.72
C GLU A 30 -17.38 -2.13 8.96
N ALA A 31 -18.53 -2.69 8.57
CA ALA A 31 -18.76 -4.13 8.65
C ALA A 31 -17.88 -4.93 7.66
N ALA A 32 -17.59 -4.37 6.47
CA ALA A 32 -16.66 -4.99 5.51
C ALA A 32 -15.25 -5.07 6.08
N ASP A 33 -14.79 -3.97 6.66
CA ASP A 33 -13.48 -3.83 7.26
C ASP A 33 -13.32 -4.73 8.48
N GLN A 34 -14.24 -4.66 9.43
CA GLN A 34 -14.26 -5.52 10.62
C GLN A 34 -14.18 -7.01 10.26
N ALA A 35 -14.96 -7.45 9.27
CA ALA A 35 -14.97 -8.84 8.85
C ALA A 35 -13.62 -9.29 8.29
N ALA A 36 -12.94 -8.41 7.54
CA ALA A 36 -11.62 -8.67 6.99
C ALA A 36 -10.55 -8.72 8.09
N VAL A 37 -10.56 -7.74 9.00
CA VAL A 37 -9.66 -7.66 10.17
C VAL A 37 -9.73 -8.92 11.01
N ASP A 38 -10.94 -9.35 11.37
CA ASP A 38 -11.15 -10.54 12.21
C ASP A 38 -10.63 -11.82 11.52
N ALA A 39 -10.89 -11.95 10.23
CA ALA A 39 -10.42 -13.08 9.44
C ALA A 39 -8.88 -13.08 9.30
N MET A 40 -8.29 -11.92 9.00
CA MET A 40 -6.85 -11.75 8.86
C MET A 40 -6.13 -12.07 10.18
N ARG A 41 -6.56 -11.47 11.29
CA ARG A 41 -6.01 -11.71 12.63
C ARG A 41 -6.11 -13.19 13.03
N THR A 42 -7.24 -13.83 12.75
CA THR A 42 -7.43 -15.25 13.06
C THR A 42 -6.40 -16.14 12.39
N ILE A 43 -6.10 -15.89 11.10
CA ILE A 43 -5.11 -16.68 10.37
C ILE A 43 -3.69 -16.32 10.77
N LEU A 44 -3.37 -15.02 10.94
CA LEU A 44 -2.05 -14.57 11.41
C LEU A 44 -1.66 -15.27 12.71
N ASN A 45 -2.59 -15.37 13.68
CA ASN A 45 -2.33 -16.00 14.96
C ASN A 45 -2.15 -17.54 14.91
N GLN A 46 -2.33 -18.14 13.73
CA GLN A 46 -2.02 -19.58 13.52
C GLN A 46 -0.63 -19.81 12.93
N ILE A 47 0.07 -18.78 12.49
CA ILE A 47 1.38 -18.88 11.86
C ILE A 47 2.49 -18.93 12.93
N GLU A 48 3.51 -19.77 12.72
CA GLU A 48 4.66 -19.91 13.63
C GLU A 48 5.70 -18.80 13.40
N ILE A 49 5.36 -17.57 13.85
CA ILE A 49 6.18 -16.37 13.78
C ILE A 49 6.08 -15.56 15.06
N ASP A 50 7.07 -14.68 15.31
CA ASP A 50 7.01 -13.54 16.23
C ASP A 50 6.74 -12.27 15.40
N GLY A 51 5.47 -12.05 15.05
CA GLY A 51 5.03 -10.95 14.19
C GLY A 51 4.70 -9.69 14.98
N GLU A 52 5.04 -8.53 14.39
CA GLU A 52 4.60 -7.22 14.87
C GLU A 52 3.95 -6.46 13.71
N ILE A 53 2.73 -5.99 13.91
CA ILE A 53 2.08 -5.07 12.97
C ILE A 53 2.81 -3.73 13.06
N VAL A 54 3.52 -3.34 12.02
CA VAL A 54 4.26 -2.07 11.96
C VAL A 54 3.55 -1.02 11.12
N ILE A 55 2.68 -1.46 10.21
CA ILE A 55 1.73 -0.66 9.45
C ILE A 55 0.39 -1.38 9.50
N GLY A 56 -0.66 -0.68 9.90
CA GLY A 56 -2.01 -1.19 10.03
C GLY A 56 -3.02 -0.05 10.07
N GLU A 57 -4.26 -0.35 10.36
CA GLU A 57 -5.33 0.63 10.53
C GLU A 57 -5.51 0.96 12.01
N GLY A 58 -5.37 2.23 12.34
CA GLY A 58 -5.48 2.73 13.71
C GLY A 58 -4.17 2.71 14.52
N GLU A 59 -4.08 3.66 15.46
CA GLU A 59 -3.00 3.72 16.44
C GLU A 59 -3.36 2.90 17.69
N ILE A 60 -2.38 2.69 18.55
CA ILE A 60 -2.41 1.87 19.77
C ILE A 60 -3.76 1.96 20.52
N ASP A 61 -4.36 0.80 20.80
CA ASP A 61 -5.61 0.59 21.56
C ASP A 61 -6.95 0.89 20.83
N GLU A 62 -6.95 1.09 19.52
CA GLU A 62 -8.18 1.20 18.74
C GLU A 62 -8.64 -0.18 18.22
N ALA A 63 -8.92 -1.12 19.13
CA ALA A 63 -9.61 -2.35 18.74
C ALA A 63 -11.01 -1.99 18.17
N PRO A 64 -11.43 -2.58 17.05
CA PRO A 64 -11.09 -3.95 16.58
C PRO A 64 -10.00 -4.06 15.51
N MET A 65 -9.37 -2.98 15.08
CA MET A 65 -8.41 -2.95 13.98
C MET A 65 -7.11 -3.70 14.26
N LEU A 66 -6.34 -4.07 13.19
CA LEU A 66 -4.96 -4.51 13.28
C LEU A 66 -4.11 -3.26 13.50
N TYR A 67 -3.82 -2.94 14.77
CA TYR A 67 -3.18 -1.69 15.16
C TYR A 67 -1.64 -1.78 15.17
N ILE A 68 -0.98 -0.65 15.00
CA ILE A 68 0.48 -0.56 15.04
C ILE A 68 1.01 -1.00 16.41
N GLY A 69 1.89 -1.99 16.43
CA GLY A 69 2.46 -2.60 17.64
C GLY A 69 1.75 -3.87 18.10
N GLU A 70 0.62 -4.27 17.48
CA GLU A 70 -0.05 -5.53 17.78
C GLU A 70 0.89 -6.70 17.51
N LYS A 71 0.98 -7.62 18.47
CA LYS A 71 1.70 -8.88 18.34
C LYS A 71 0.80 -9.94 17.74
N VAL A 72 1.29 -10.63 16.73
CA VAL A 72 0.58 -11.71 16.04
C VAL A 72 1.49 -12.92 15.82
N GLY A 73 0.88 -14.08 15.63
CA GLY A 73 1.58 -15.35 15.50
C GLY A 73 1.48 -16.21 16.75
N LYS A 74 1.99 -17.43 16.70
CA LYS A 74 1.97 -18.39 17.83
C LYS A 74 3.04 -18.11 18.88
N THR A 75 3.18 -16.88 19.32
CA THR A 75 4.23 -16.46 20.27
C THR A 75 4.07 -17.05 21.67
N GLU A 76 2.84 -17.34 22.09
CA GLU A 76 2.54 -17.83 23.45
C GLU A 76 2.85 -19.34 23.60
N GLU A 77 2.80 -20.11 22.51
CA GLU A 77 2.95 -21.57 22.54
C GLU A 77 4.39 -22.03 22.32
N ILE A 78 5.24 -21.22 21.69
CA ILE A 78 6.59 -21.60 21.26
C ILE A 78 7.59 -20.59 21.82
N SER A 79 8.37 -21.00 22.81
CA SER A 79 9.29 -20.13 23.54
C SER A 79 10.66 -19.89 22.87
N CYS A 80 10.96 -20.51 21.71
CA CYS A 80 12.28 -20.37 21.08
C CYS A 80 12.25 -20.68 19.58
N GLY A 81 12.95 -19.88 18.78
CA GLY A 81 13.23 -20.17 17.37
C GLY A 81 12.20 -19.68 16.35
N LEU A 82 11.25 -18.85 16.75
CA LEU A 82 10.34 -18.18 15.81
C LEU A 82 11.08 -17.08 15.03
N GLU A 83 10.74 -16.91 13.76
CA GLU A 83 11.21 -15.78 12.96
C GLU A 83 10.51 -14.49 13.41
N ALA A 84 11.31 -13.49 13.81
CA ALA A 84 10.81 -12.17 14.14
C ALA A 84 10.59 -11.37 12.86
N VAL A 85 9.35 -10.93 12.61
CA VAL A 85 8.96 -10.26 11.37
C VAL A 85 8.16 -8.99 11.62
N ASP A 86 8.38 -8.00 10.76
CA ASP A 86 7.51 -6.83 10.61
C ASP A 86 6.40 -7.16 9.61
N ILE A 87 5.17 -6.74 9.92
CA ILE A 87 4.00 -6.96 9.09
C ILE A 87 3.34 -5.61 8.81
N ALA A 88 3.13 -5.33 7.53
CA ALA A 88 2.35 -4.18 7.06
C ALA A 88 1.07 -4.70 6.40
N VAL A 89 -0.10 -4.23 6.85
CA VAL A 89 -1.40 -4.74 6.40
C VAL A 89 -2.35 -3.62 6.01
N ASP A 90 -3.18 -3.91 5.02
CA ASP A 90 -4.47 -3.28 4.78
C ASP A 90 -5.49 -4.38 4.47
N PRO A 91 -6.36 -4.71 5.43
CA PRO A 91 -7.35 -5.77 5.26
C PRO A 91 -8.35 -5.52 4.13
N VAL A 92 -8.66 -4.24 3.85
CA VAL A 92 -9.58 -3.81 2.79
C VAL A 92 -9.08 -2.54 2.11
N GLU A 93 -8.02 -2.65 1.32
CA GLU A 93 -7.59 -1.57 0.43
C GLU A 93 -8.70 -1.24 -0.55
N GLY A 94 -9.29 -0.05 -0.36
CA GLY A 94 -10.50 0.35 -1.06
C GLY A 94 -11.80 0.00 -0.32
N THR A 95 -11.89 0.26 0.97
CA THR A 95 -13.07 0.02 1.82
C THR A 95 -14.35 0.62 1.23
N ARG A 96 -14.24 1.86 0.71
CA ARG A 96 -15.36 2.52 0.03
C ARG A 96 -15.77 1.76 -1.25
N MET A 97 -14.80 1.28 -2.03
CA MET A 97 -15.07 0.52 -3.26
C MET A 97 -15.79 -0.78 -2.92
N THR A 98 -15.36 -1.48 -1.88
CA THR A 98 -16.04 -2.69 -1.38
C THR A 98 -17.49 -2.40 -1.00
N ALA A 99 -17.73 -1.39 -0.17
CA ALA A 99 -19.08 -1.04 0.29
C ALA A 99 -20.02 -0.65 -0.86
N GLN A 100 -19.49 -0.05 -1.92
CA GLN A 100 -20.26 0.38 -3.09
C GLN A 100 -20.30 -0.64 -4.23
N GLY A 101 -19.64 -1.79 -4.10
CA GLY A 101 -19.57 -2.82 -5.14
C GLY A 101 -18.74 -2.39 -6.36
N GLN A 102 -17.77 -1.50 -6.17
CA GLN A 102 -16.88 -1.04 -7.22
C GLN A 102 -15.70 -2.01 -7.42
N ALA A 103 -15.04 -1.90 -8.57
CA ALA A 103 -13.86 -2.71 -8.91
C ALA A 103 -12.61 -2.29 -8.12
N ASN A 104 -11.57 -3.13 -8.16
CA ASN A 104 -10.21 -2.86 -7.66
C ASN A 104 -10.03 -2.88 -6.13
N ALA A 105 -10.99 -3.36 -5.34
CA ALA A 105 -10.78 -3.60 -3.92
C ALA A 105 -9.98 -4.89 -3.70
N ILE A 106 -8.93 -4.81 -2.87
CA ILE A 106 -8.02 -5.93 -2.57
C ILE A 106 -7.75 -6.01 -1.06
N ALA A 107 -7.41 -7.19 -0.57
CA ALA A 107 -6.81 -7.39 0.74
C ALA A 107 -5.31 -7.57 0.56
N VAL A 108 -4.48 -6.84 1.31
CA VAL A 108 -3.03 -6.84 1.14
C VAL A 108 -2.29 -7.03 2.45
N LEU A 109 -1.14 -7.67 2.37
CA LEU A 109 -0.13 -7.65 3.41
C LEU A 109 1.28 -7.73 2.81
N ALA A 110 2.22 -7.13 3.53
CA ALA A 110 3.64 -7.31 3.29
C ALA A 110 4.33 -7.77 4.58
N VAL A 111 5.31 -8.66 4.44
CA VAL A 111 6.10 -9.20 5.56
C VAL A 111 7.57 -9.08 5.24
N GLY A 112 8.34 -8.57 6.18
CA GLY A 112 9.79 -8.46 6.09
C GLY A 112 10.47 -8.86 7.40
N ASN A 113 11.79 -8.98 7.41
CA ASN A 113 12.53 -9.18 8.63
C ASN A 113 12.28 -8.03 9.62
N LYS A 114 12.40 -8.29 10.92
CA LYS A 114 12.18 -7.27 11.94
C LYS A 114 13.05 -6.03 11.70
N GLY A 115 12.42 -4.84 11.68
CA GLY A 115 13.07 -3.55 11.44
C GLY A 115 13.25 -3.20 9.95
N SER A 116 12.68 -3.99 9.02
CA SER A 116 12.81 -3.75 7.58
C SER A 116 11.86 -2.69 7.03
N PHE A 117 10.73 -2.45 7.67
CA PHE A 117 9.75 -1.46 7.21
C PHE A 117 9.84 -0.16 7.99
N LEU A 118 9.60 0.96 7.31
CA LEU A 118 9.41 2.25 7.95
C LEU A 118 8.14 2.18 8.81
N LYS A 119 8.28 2.44 10.10
CA LYS A 119 7.12 2.66 10.98
C LYS A 119 6.60 4.07 10.73
N ALA A 120 5.71 4.23 9.77
CA ALA A 120 5.11 5.52 9.46
C ALA A 120 3.86 5.74 10.32
N PRO A 121 3.65 6.97 10.86
CA PRO A 121 2.38 7.31 11.48
C PRO A 121 1.26 7.37 10.45
N ASP A 122 0.00 7.25 10.88
CA ASP A 122 -1.16 7.44 10.01
C ASP A 122 -1.28 8.91 9.60
N MET A 123 -0.68 9.24 8.47
CA MET A 123 -0.64 10.57 7.88
C MET A 123 -0.57 10.51 6.34
N TYR A 124 -0.56 11.66 5.68
CA TYR A 124 -0.42 11.71 4.23
C TYR A 124 1.04 11.50 3.76
N MET A 125 1.16 10.94 2.56
CA MET A 125 2.42 10.73 1.86
C MET A 125 2.25 11.07 0.37
N GLU A 126 3.11 11.94 -0.14
CA GLU A 126 3.34 12.12 -1.57
C GLU A 126 4.17 10.95 -2.08
N LYS A 127 3.74 10.33 -3.17
CA LYS A 127 4.33 9.11 -3.72
C LYS A 127 4.62 9.27 -5.20
N LEU A 128 5.79 8.80 -5.62
CA LEU A 128 6.17 8.64 -7.03
C LEU A 128 6.74 7.24 -7.19
N ILE A 129 6.10 6.41 -8.01
CA ILE A 129 6.38 4.99 -8.14
C ILE A 129 6.50 4.62 -9.61
N VAL A 130 7.48 3.78 -9.94
CA VAL A 130 7.72 3.26 -11.28
C VAL A 130 8.11 1.79 -11.23
N GLY A 131 7.87 1.09 -12.31
CA GLY A 131 8.29 -0.30 -12.48
C GLY A 131 9.80 -0.46 -12.73
N PRO A 132 10.27 -1.72 -12.87
CA PRO A 132 11.70 -2.04 -13.05
C PRO A 132 12.36 -1.34 -14.23
N GLY A 133 11.64 -1.11 -15.33
CA GLY A 133 12.16 -0.46 -16.54
C GLY A 133 12.59 1.01 -16.35
N ALA A 134 12.05 1.67 -15.32
CA ALA A 134 12.37 3.05 -14.99
C ALA A 134 13.01 3.20 -13.59
N LYS A 135 13.59 2.12 -13.07
CA LYS A 135 14.27 2.14 -11.77
C LYS A 135 15.46 3.10 -11.76
N GLY A 136 15.55 3.93 -10.72
CA GLY A 136 16.66 4.84 -10.48
C GLY A 136 16.60 6.16 -11.26
N VAL A 137 15.54 6.42 -12.06
CA VAL A 137 15.43 7.66 -12.84
C VAL A 137 14.50 8.70 -12.23
N ILE A 138 13.81 8.36 -11.16
CA ILE A 138 12.85 9.24 -10.48
C ILE A 138 13.47 9.97 -9.29
N ASP A 139 13.05 11.23 -9.08
CA ASP A 139 13.42 12.02 -7.91
C ASP A 139 12.30 13.04 -7.57
N LEU A 140 11.70 12.94 -6.39
CA LEU A 140 10.67 13.90 -5.91
C LEU A 140 11.21 15.32 -5.64
N ASN A 141 12.52 15.55 -5.73
CA ASN A 141 13.09 16.91 -5.71
C ASN A 141 13.01 17.59 -7.09
N LEU A 142 12.82 16.83 -8.15
CA LEU A 142 12.54 17.32 -9.50
C LEU A 142 11.03 17.60 -9.65
N SER A 143 10.70 18.41 -10.65
CA SER A 143 9.29 18.59 -11.03
C SER A 143 8.69 17.30 -11.58
N LEU A 144 7.36 17.19 -11.55
CA LEU A 144 6.68 16.04 -12.14
C LEU A 144 6.96 15.90 -13.64
N LEU A 145 7.08 17.02 -14.37
CA LEU A 145 7.44 17.03 -15.78
C LEU A 145 8.82 16.41 -16.02
N GLU A 146 9.84 16.83 -15.27
CA GLU A 146 11.18 16.28 -15.38
C GLU A 146 11.20 14.77 -15.09
N ASN A 147 10.43 14.31 -14.08
CA ASN A 147 10.27 12.89 -13.79
C ASN A 147 9.62 12.13 -14.97
N ILE A 148 8.56 12.69 -15.56
CA ILE A 148 7.88 12.11 -16.74
C ILE A 148 8.85 11.99 -17.92
N GLU A 149 9.65 13.04 -18.19
CA GLU A 149 10.65 13.01 -19.24
C GLU A 149 11.73 11.95 -18.99
N ASN A 150 12.17 11.80 -17.74
CA ASN A 150 13.15 10.78 -17.38
C ASN A 150 12.59 9.37 -17.57
N VAL A 151 11.34 9.13 -17.14
CA VAL A 151 10.66 7.84 -17.34
C VAL A 151 10.43 7.56 -18.82
N SER A 152 9.99 8.55 -19.60
CA SER A 152 9.83 8.46 -21.06
C SER A 152 11.12 7.99 -21.74
N LYS A 153 12.25 8.57 -21.36
CA LYS A 153 13.58 8.19 -21.88
C LYS A 153 13.97 6.77 -21.46
N ALA A 154 13.76 6.41 -20.20
CA ALA A 154 14.13 5.11 -19.67
C ALA A 154 13.32 3.96 -20.28
N LEU A 155 12.03 4.20 -20.53
CA LEU A 155 11.14 3.21 -21.14
C LEU A 155 11.16 3.25 -22.69
N GLU A 156 11.89 4.20 -23.29
CA GLU A 156 11.87 4.47 -24.75
C GLU A 156 10.43 4.68 -25.29
N LYS A 157 9.56 5.28 -24.45
CA LYS A 157 8.13 5.45 -24.70
C LYS A 157 7.78 6.95 -24.79
N PRO A 158 7.15 7.42 -25.88
CA PRO A 158 6.73 8.81 -26.00
C PRO A 158 5.87 9.24 -24.82
N ILE A 159 6.00 10.50 -24.38
CA ILE A 159 5.20 11.06 -23.28
C ILE A 159 3.70 10.86 -23.51
N SER A 160 3.23 10.98 -24.73
CA SER A 160 1.82 10.79 -25.11
C SER A 160 1.32 9.34 -24.98
N GLU A 161 2.23 8.39 -24.83
CA GLU A 161 1.90 6.97 -24.63
C GLU A 161 2.04 6.55 -23.18
N LEU A 162 2.72 7.36 -22.33
CA LEU A 162 2.83 7.09 -20.92
C LEU A 162 1.47 7.19 -20.23
N THR A 163 1.23 6.30 -19.28
CA THR A 163 0.05 6.30 -18.41
C THR A 163 0.46 6.59 -16.98
N VAL A 164 -0.10 7.67 -16.40
CA VAL A 164 0.07 8.05 -15.00
C VAL A 164 -1.18 7.69 -14.23
N ALA A 165 -1.08 6.78 -13.27
CA ALA A 165 -2.12 6.48 -12.31
C ALA A 165 -2.10 7.52 -11.18
N ILE A 166 -3.27 8.04 -10.81
CA ILE A 166 -3.44 9.07 -9.78
C ILE A 166 -4.80 8.96 -9.11
N LEU A 167 -4.89 9.25 -7.82
CA LEU A 167 -6.17 9.29 -7.12
C LEU A 167 -7.01 10.49 -7.58
N ASP A 168 -8.25 10.26 -7.99
CA ASP A 168 -9.25 11.30 -8.31
C ASP A 168 -9.78 11.94 -7.02
N LYS A 169 -8.96 12.80 -6.44
CA LYS A 169 -9.29 13.58 -5.25
C LYS A 169 -9.14 15.07 -5.56
N PRO A 170 -9.89 15.96 -4.88
CA PRO A 170 -9.81 17.41 -5.10
C PRO A 170 -8.38 17.98 -5.09
N ARG A 171 -7.50 17.45 -4.25
CA ARG A 171 -6.09 17.84 -4.14
C ARG A 171 -5.25 17.55 -5.38
N HIS A 172 -5.72 16.68 -6.28
CA HIS A 172 -5.01 16.28 -7.50
C HIS A 172 -5.58 16.92 -8.77
N LYS A 173 -6.65 17.72 -8.66
CA LYS A 173 -7.36 18.27 -9.83
C LYS A 173 -6.44 19.04 -10.77
N ASP A 174 -5.58 19.90 -10.23
CA ASP A 174 -4.66 20.71 -11.03
C ASP A 174 -3.56 19.85 -11.66
N VAL A 175 -3.03 18.89 -10.92
CA VAL A 175 -2.03 17.92 -11.42
C VAL A 175 -2.60 17.10 -12.56
N ILE A 176 -3.82 16.59 -12.43
CA ILE A 176 -4.52 15.83 -13.48
C ILE A 176 -4.66 16.71 -14.74
N ALA A 177 -5.09 17.96 -14.58
CA ALA A 177 -5.23 18.88 -15.71
C ALA A 177 -3.89 19.17 -16.40
N ASP A 178 -2.81 19.31 -15.64
CA ASP A 178 -1.49 19.57 -16.19
C ASP A 178 -0.93 18.33 -16.91
N LEU A 179 -1.11 17.12 -16.37
CA LEU A 179 -0.75 15.86 -17.04
C LEU A 179 -1.50 15.72 -18.39
N GLN A 180 -2.80 16.02 -18.42
CA GLN A 180 -3.61 15.98 -19.64
C GLN A 180 -3.16 16.99 -20.68
N LYS A 181 -2.76 18.22 -20.27
CA LYS A 181 -2.19 19.23 -21.18
C LYS A 181 -0.84 18.77 -21.79
N LEU A 182 -0.05 17.99 -21.05
CA LEU A 182 1.19 17.39 -21.55
C LEU A 182 0.94 16.24 -22.54
N GLY A 183 -0.29 15.80 -22.68
CA GLY A 183 -0.68 14.68 -23.54
C GLY A 183 -0.45 13.30 -22.90
N VAL A 184 -0.14 13.24 -21.61
CA VAL A 184 -0.02 11.98 -20.84
C VAL A 184 -1.40 11.34 -20.67
N LYS A 185 -1.49 10.03 -20.77
CA LYS A 185 -2.70 9.29 -20.40
C LYS A 185 -2.85 9.29 -18.88
N VAL A 186 -3.98 9.71 -18.36
CA VAL A 186 -4.27 9.75 -16.92
C VAL A 186 -5.25 8.65 -16.56
N PHE A 187 -4.83 7.74 -15.69
CA PHE A 187 -5.67 6.73 -15.08
C PHE A 187 -6.11 7.24 -13.68
N ALA A 188 -7.24 7.96 -13.66
CA ALA A 188 -7.77 8.57 -12.45
C ALA A 188 -8.63 7.57 -11.65
N MET A 189 -8.21 7.25 -10.42
CA MET A 189 -8.84 6.24 -9.56
C MET A 189 -9.60 6.88 -8.40
N PRO A 190 -10.78 6.38 -8.02
CA PRO A 190 -11.54 6.91 -6.90
C PRO A 190 -10.87 6.64 -5.55
N ASP A 191 -10.19 5.50 -5.42
CA ASP A 191 -9.48 5.02 -4.23
C ASP A 191 -8.53 3.88 -4.59
N GLY A 192 -7.72 3.36 -3.64
CA GLY A 192 -6.94 2.14 -3.83
C GLY A 192 -5.63 2.35 -4.61
N ASP A 193 -4.67 3.10 -4.03
CA ASP A 193 -3.41 3.39 -4.73
C ASP A 193 -2.36 2.27 -4.63
N VAL A 194 -2.53 1.30 -3.72
CA VAL A 194 -1.64 0.13 -3.64
C VAL A 194 -1.78 -0.76 -4.88
N ALA A 195 -3.01 -1.05 -5.33
CA ALA A 195 -3.22 -1.85 -6.55
C ALA A 195 -2.57 -1.19 -7.78
N ALA A 196 -2.73 0.13 -7.92
CA ALA A 196 -2.13 0.88 -9.01
C ALA A 196 -0.60 0.96 -8.91
N SER A 197 -0.03 1.00 -7.71
CA SER A 197 1.43 0.93 -7.53
C SER A 197 2.01 -0.38 -8.07
N ILE A 198 1.31 -1.49 -7.84
CA ILE A 198 1.72 -2.81 -8.33
C ILE A 198 1.62 -2.87 -9.86
N LEU A 199 0.57 -2.27 -10.44
CA LEU A 199 0.40 -2.21 -11.90
C LEU A 199 1.61 -1.55 -12.60
N CYS A 200 2.30 -0.60 -11.96
CA CYS A 200 3.55 -0.02 -12.53
C CYS A 200 4.65 -1.06 -12.78
N ALA A 201 4.61 -2.20 -12.08
CA ALA A 201 5.67 -3.21 -12.14
C ALA A 201 5.20 -4.56 -12.73
N VAL A 202 3.92 -4.68 -13.08
CA VAL A 202 3.37 -5.89 -13.72
C VAL A 202 3.63 -5.84 -15.22
N VAL A 203 4.11 -6.96 -15.77
CA VAL A 203 4.28 -7.13 -17.22
C VAL A 203 2.91 -7.03 -17.90
N ASP A 204 2.86 -6.36 -19.05
CA ASP A 204 1.64 -6.13 -19.82
C ASP A 204 0.62 -5.14 -19.18
N SER A 205 0.98 -4.45 -18.10
CA SER A 205 0.19 -3.34 -17.59
C SER A 205 0.37 -2.09 -18.46
N GLU A 206 -0.71 -1.31 -18.60
CA GLU A 206 -0.64 0.00 -19.26
C GLU A 206 -0.15 1.12 -18.34
N VAL A 207 -0.01 0.89 -17.02
CA VAL A 207 0.38 1.90 -16.03
C VAL A 207 1.90 1.96 -15.93
N ASP A 208 2.47 3.12 -16.25
CA ASP A 208 3.93 3.34 -16.22
C ASP A 208 4.38 4.01 -14.92
N ILE A 209 3.56 4.92 -14.38
CA ILE A 209 3.88 5.76 -13.22
C ILE A 209 2.66 5.80 -12.29
N LEU A 210 2.88 5.71 -10.98
CA LEU A 210 1.91 6.21 -9.99
C LEU A 210 2.46 7.49 -9.39
N TYR A 211 1.64 8.54 -9.37
CA TYR A 211 1.96 9.80 -8.68
C TYR A 211 0.75 10.31 -7.89
N GLY A 212 1.00 10.86 -6.73
CA GLY A 212 -0.01 11.56 -5.96
C GLY A 212 0.19 11.51 -4.46
N VAL A 213 -0.78 12.04 -3.73
CA VAL A 213 -0.81 12.07 -2.27
C VAL A 213 -1.90 11.11 -1.79
N GLY A 214 -1.50 10.09 -1.05
CA GLY A 214 -2.36 9.10 -0.39
C GLY A 214 -1.95 8.92 1.08
N GLY A 215 -2.30 7.81 1.70
CA GLY A 215 -1.87 7.48 3.05
C GLY A 215 -0.42 6.98 3.09
N ALA A 216 0.28 7.24 4.20
CA ALA A 216 1.63 6.73 4.44
C ALA A 216 1.63 5.21 4.69
N PRO A 217 0.65 4.61 5.39
CA PRO A 217 0.53 3.17 5.51
C PRO A 217 0.56 2.46 4.16
N GLU A 218 -0.31 2.87 3.22
CA GLU A 218 -0.37 2.31 1.87
C GLU A 218 0.93 2.56 1.09
N GLY A 219 1.63 3.67 1.40
CA GLY A 219 2.95 3.95 0.82
C GLY A 219 4.01 2.93 1.23
N VAL A 220 4.03 2.49 2.49
CA VAL A 220 4.98 1.45 2.95
C VAL A 220 4.63 0.09 2.36
N ILE A 221 3.34 -0.25 2.27
CA ILE A 221 2.87 -1.49 1.61
C ILE A 221 3.27 -1.48 0.12
N SER A 222 3.07 -0.34 -0.58
CA SER A 222 3.51 -0.15 -1.97
C SER A 222 5.03 -0.29 -2.12
N ALA A 223 5.82 0.26 -1.19
CA ALA A 223 7.27 0.14 -1.20
C ALA A 223 7.72 -1.33 -1.06
N ALA A 224 7.06 -2.10 -0.18
CA ALA A 224 7.31 -3.53 -0.04
C ALA A 224 7.00 -4.29 -1.34
N ALA A 225 5.90 -3.98 -2.02
CA ALA A 225 5.56 -4.54 -3.32
C ALA A 225 6.60 -4.17 -4.38
N MET A 226 7.04 -2.90 -4.45
CA MET A 226 8.08 -2.46 -5.38
C MET A 226 9.42 -3.15 -5.10
N ARG A 227 9.77 -3.37 -3.84
CA ARG A 227 10.96 -4.14 -3.46
C ARG A 227 10.89 -5.56 -4.02
N ALA A 228 9.76 -6.23 -3.84
CA ALA A 228 9.54 -7.59 -4.35
C ALA A 228 9.56 -7.68 -5.87
N LEU A 229 9.01 -6.67 -6.56
CA LEU A 229 8.89 -6.63 -8.03
C LEU A 229 10.11 -6.02 -8.74
N GLY A 230 11.05 -5.40 -8.00
CA GLY A 230 12.23 -4.76 -8.57
C GLY A 230 11.99 -3.35 -9.11
N GLY A 231 10.86 -2.73 -8.80
CA GLY A 231 10.53 -1.34 -9.12
C GLY A 231 11.30 -0.32 -8.29
N ASP A 232 10.86 0.93 -8.33
CA ASP A 232 11.40 2.03 -7.54
C ASP A 232 10.32 2.95 -7.00
N MET A 233 10.62 3.60 -5.88
CA MET A 233 9.71 4.52 -5.20
C MET A 233 10.46 5.64 -4.53
N ASN A 234 9.91 6.85 -4.67
CA ASN A 234 10.24 8.00 -3.85
C ASN A 234 8.99 8.48 -3.11
N ALA A 235 9.16 8.89 -1.86
CA ALA A 235 8.06 9.36 -1.04
C ALA A 235 8.44 10.58 -0.20
N ARG A 236 7.46 11.37 0.21
CA ARG A 236 7.61 12.48 1.17
C ARG A 236 6.38 12.53 2.04
N LEU A 237 6.57 12.53 3.36
CA LEU A 237 5.47 12.70 4.30
C LEU A 237 4.88 14.11 4.19
N LYS A 238 3.56 14.21 4.30
CA LYS A 238 2.80 15.46 4.17
C LYS A 238 1.87 15.62 5.36
N LEU A 239 1.90 16.80 5.96
CA LEU A 239 0.98 17.12 7.04
C LEU A 239 -0.45 17.31 6.51
N ARG A 240 -1.43 16.98 7.33
CA ARG A 240 -2.85 17.12 6.96
C ARG A 240 -3.22 18.52 6.50
N SER A 241 -2.69 19.56 7.15
CA SER A 241 -2.94 20.96 6.76
C SER A 241 -2.37 21.32 5.39
N GLU A 242 -1.25 20.69 4.97
CA GLU A 242 -0.69 20.86 3.61
C GLU A 242 -1.59 20.23 2.55
N VAL A 243 -2.29 19.15 2.88
CA VAL A 243 -3.09 18.36 1.94
C VAL A 243 -4.56 18.79 1.91
N LYS A 244 -5.14 19.09 3.08
CA LYS A 244 -6.57 19.41 3.24
C LYS A 244 -6.85 20.91 3.40
N GLY A 245 -5.80 21.72 3.45
CA GLY A 245 -5.91 23.17 3.70
C GLY A 245 -5.86 23.53 5.17
N ILE A 246 -5.53 24.79 5.44
CA ILE A 246 -5.33 25.34 6.80
C ILE A 246 -6.70 25.60 7.43
N THR A 247 -7.00 24.83 8.48
CA THR A 247 -8.15 25.03 9.40
C THR A 247 -7.70 24.72 10.81
N LEU A 248 -8.42 25.20 11.82
CA LEU A 248 -8.08 24.93 13.24
C LEU A 248 -8.01 23.42 13.53
N GLU A 249 -8.90 22.64 12.91
CA GLU A 249 -8.93 21.18 13.05
C GLU A 249 -7.73 20.53 12.37
N ASN A 250 -7.48 20.86 11.10
CA ASN A 250 -6.35 20.31 10.36
C ASN A 250 -5.00 20.69 11.00
N ASP A 251 -4.87 21.92 11.51
CA ASP A 251 -3.65 22.36 12.20
C ASP A 251 -3.42 21.61 13.52
N LYS A 252 -4.49 21.32 14.26
CA LYS A 252 -4.40 20.49 15.48
C LYS A 252 -3.89 19.08 15.14
N ILE A 253 -4.42 18.46 14.11
CA ILE A 253 -3.99 17.13 13.65
C ILE A 253 -2.55 17.19 13.13
N SER A 254 -2.18 18.20 12.34
CA SER A 254 -0.82 18.37 11.82
C SER A 254 0.22 18.58 12.92
N ASN A 255 -0.15 19.25 14.01
CA ASN A 255 0.74 19.38 15.18
C ASN A 255 0.94 18.03 15.88
N TYR A 256 -0.10 17.19 15.97
CA TYR A 256 0.01 15.83 16.47
C TYR A 256 0.90 14.96 15.54
N GLU A 257 0.65 14.97 14.22
CA GLU A 257 1.47 14.27 13.21
C GLU A 257 2.95 14.67 13.32
N ARG A 258 3.24 15.97 13.45
CA ARG A 258 4.61 16.49 13.63
C ARG A 258 5.28 15.97 14.90
N ALA A 259 4.59 16.06 16.03
CA ALA A 259 5.10 15.55 17.30
C ALA A 259 5.34 14.03 17.26
N ARG A 260 4.46 13.30 16.57
CA ARG A 260 4.59 11.86 16.38
C ARG A 260 5.81 11.50 15.52
N CYS A 261 6.02 12.18 14.40
CA CYS A 261 7.21 12.03 13.58
C CYS A 261 8.50 12.31 14.36
N GLU A 262 8.52 13.38 15.16
CA GLU A 262 9.67 13.74 16.00
C GLU A 262 9.99 12.64 17.03
N GLN A 263 8.97 12.09 17.70
CA GLN A 263 9.13 10.96 18.63
C GLN A 263 9.68 9.71 17.93
N MET A 264 9.31 9.47 16.68
CA MET A 264 9.76 8.33 15.87
C MET A 264 11.10 8.59 15.16
N GLY A 265 11.68 9.79 15.30
CA GLY A 265 12.94 10.18 14.64
C GLY A 265 12.81 10.33 13.12
N ILE A 266 11.61 10.65 12.61
CA ILE A 266 11.33 10.81 11.18
C ILE A 266 11.47 12.27 10.79
N ASP A 267 12.29 12.55 9.77
CA ASP A 267 12.47 13.87 9.18
C ASP A 267 11.41 14.10 8.07
N LEU A 268 10.46 15.02 8.35
CA LEU A 268 9.39 15.40 7.42
C LEU A 268 9.89 16.10 6.15
N THR A 269 11.12 16.63 6.14
CA THR A 269 11.67 17.34 4.97
C THR A 269 12.37 16.41 4.00
N LYS A 270 12.69 15.19 4.44
CA LYS A 270 13.43 14.20 3.66
C LYS A 270 12.56 13.59 2.57
N VAL A 271 13.13 13.46 1.37
CA VAL A 271 12.62 12.50 0.37
C VAL A 271 13.08 11.11 0.76
N LEU A 272 12.14 10.26 1.08
CA LEU A 272 12.35 8.85 1.41
C LEU A 272 12.49 8.07 0.11
N LYS A 273 13.53 7.27 0.01
CA LYS A 273 13.76 6.33 -1.09
C LYS A 273 13.21 4.95 -0.74
N LEU A 274 13.16 4.06 -1.71
CA LEU A 274 12.72 2.68 -1.49
C LEU A 274 13.44 2.01 -0.31
N ASP A 275 14.76 2.24 -0.17
CA ASP A 275 15.57 1.70 0.94
C ASP A 275 15.24 2.31 2.32
N ASP A 276 14.65 3.50 2.37
CA ASP A 276 14.16 4.10 3.62
C ASP A 276 12.82 3.50 4.05
N LEU A 277 11.98 3.10 3.07
CA LEU A 277 10.61 2.59 3.28
C LEU A 277 10.58 1.07 3.53
N ALA A 278 11.34 0.32 2.72
CA ALA A 278 11.48 -1.13 2.79
C ALA A 278 12.97 -1.49 2.58
N LYS A 279 13.70 -1.72 3.66
CA LYS A 279 15.17 -1.81 3.67
C LYS A 279 15.72 -3.13 3.14
N ASP A 280 15.00 -4.21 3.41
CA ASP A 280 15.47 -5.57 3.14
C ASP A 280 14.90 -6.08 1.81
N ASP A 281 15.69 -6.88 1.10
CA ASP A 281 15.24 -7.58 -0.11
C ASP A 281 14.42 -8.84 0.20
N GLU A 282 14.51 -9.37 1.44
CA GLU A 282 13.71 -10.51 1.88
C GLU A 282 12.29 -10.09 2.28
N VAL A 283 11.47 -9.79 1.29
CA VAL A 283 10.08 -9.38 1.45
C VAL A 283 9.14 -10.43 0.86
N ILE A 284 8.08 -10.77 1.61
CA ILE A 284 6.90 -11.46 1.08
C ILE A 284 5.80 -10.42 0.94
N PHE A 285 5.23 -10.33 -0.25
CA PHE A 285 4.04 -9.52 -0.51
C PHE A 285 2.90 -10.44 -0.95
N SER A 286 1.71 -10.24 -0.40
CA SER A 286 0.50 -10.97 -0.79
C SER A 286 -0.66 -10.02 -0.99
N ALA A 287 -1.39 -10.20 -2.09
CA ALA A 287 -2.63 -9.49 -2.38
C ALA A 287 -3.69 -10.45 -2.90
N THR A 288 -4.95 -10.24 -2.50
CA THR A 288 -6.09 -11.06 -2.94
C THR A 288 -7.26 -10.16 -3.30
N GLY A 289 -7.86 -10.36 -4.49
CA GLY A 289 -9.00 -9.58 -4.96
C GLY A 289 -10.24 -9.78 -4.10
N ILE A 290 -10.79 -8.69 -3.55
CA ILE A 290 -12.12 -8.66 -2.91
C ILE A 290 -13.17 -8.49 -3.99
N THR A 291 -12.92 -7.59 -4.93
CA THR A 291 -13.72 -7.38 -6.14
C THR A 291 -12.86 -7.61 -7.38
N LYS A 292 -13.48 -7.87 -8.51
CA LYS A 292 -12.73 -7.94 -9.78
C LYS A 292 -12.10 -6.56 -10.08
N GLY A 293 -10.84 -6.56 -10.51
CA GLY A 293 -10.10 -5.35 -10.83
C GLY A 293 -9.10 -5.52 -11.97
N ASP A 294 -8.36 -4.44 -12.22
CA ASP A 294 -7.34 -4.42 -13.28
C ASP A 294 -6.09 -5.23 -12.90
N LEU A 295 -5.82 -5.35 -11.59
CA LEU A 295 -4.69 -6.13 -11.07
C LEU A 295 -5.06 -7.60 -10.83
N LEU A 296 -6.20 -7.86 -10.20
CA LEU A 296 -6.61 -9.19 -9.74
C LEU A 296 -8.07 -9.48 -10.05
N GLU A 297 -8.36 -10.72 -10.39
CA GLU A 297 -9.72 -11.23 -10.38
C GLU A 297 -10.24 -11.39 -8.94
N ARG A 298 -11.56 -11.45 -8.81
CA ARG A 298 -12.22 -11.65 -7.52
C ARG A 298 -11.95 -13.05 -6.96
N SER A 299 -11.67 -13.17 -5.66
CA SER A 299 -11.64 -14.45 -4.94
C SER A 299 -13.04 -15.04 -4.83
N GLU A 300 -13.16 -16.35 -5.15
CA GLU A 300 -14.40 -17.11 -5.02
C GLU A 300 -14.18 -18.40 -4.22
N GLU A 301 -15.00 -18.61 -3.20
CA GLU A 301 -14.90 -19.78 -2.32
C GLU A 301 -15.18 -21.12 -3.05
N ARG A 302 -15.92 -21.07 -4.17
CA ARG A 302 -16.42 -22.26 -4.89
C ARG A 302 -15.64 -22.64 -6.13
N ARG A 303 -14.65 -21.87 -6.57
CA ARG A 303 -13.85 -22.16 -7.77
C ARG A 303 -12.47 -22.65 -7.39
N VAL A 304 -12.02 -23.69 -8.07
CA VAL A 304 -10.63 -24.12 -8.06
C VAL A 304 -9.82 -23.06 -8.81
N GLY A 305 -9.00 -22.30 -8.08
CA GLY A 305 -8.20 -21.21 -8.62
C GLY A 305 -8.61 -19.87 -8.00
N LYS A 306 -7.96 -19.53 -6.91
CA LYS A 306 -8.04 -18.20 -6.30
C LYS A 306 -6.97 -17.33 -6.91
N GLU A 307 -7.35 -16.15 -7.38
CA GLU A 307 -6.40 -15.16 -7.85
C GLU A 307 -5.71 -14.51 -6.64
N CYS A 308 -4.45 -14.85 -6.47
CA CYS A 308 -3.59 -14.33 -5.43
C CYS A 308 -2.23 -13.98 -6.03
N LEU A 309 -1.81 -12.74 -5.89
CA LEU A 309 -0.46 -12.31 -6.26
C LEU A 309 0.48 -12.58 -5.08
N ARG A 310 1.45 -13.45 -5.29
CA ARG A 310 2.49 -13.81 -4.32
C ARG A 310 3.84 -13.44 -4.88
N LEU A 311 4.52 -12.57 -4.17
CA LEU A 311 5.86 -12.13 -4.54
C LEU A 311 6.82 -12.43 -3.39
N CYS A 312 7.81 -13.27 -3.70
CA CYS A 312 8.94 -13.57 -2.81
C CYS A 312 10.23 -13.21 -3.52
N ARG A 313 11.13 -12.57 -2.82
CA ARG A 313 12.50 -12.31 -3.23
C ARG A 313 13.51 -12.99 -2.32
#